data_605b1680550b2f3ded1ccb6725f9e17c
#
_entry.id   605b1680550b2f3ded1ccb6725f9e17c
#
_cell.length_a   1.000
_cell.length_b   1.000
_cell.length_c   1.000
_cell.angle_alpha   90.00
_cell.angle_beta   90.00
_cell.angle_gamma   90.00
#
_symmetry.space_group_name_H-M   'P 1'
#
loop_
_entity.id
_entity.type
_entity.pdbx_description
1 polymer ?
#
loop_
_entity_poly.entity_id
_entity_poly.type
_entity_poly.pdbx_seq_one_letter_code
_entity_poly.pdbx_strand_id
1 'polypeptide(L)'
;MAVALVVIASIYTTPRLENFSGFVPLQISQGWYISTSAVVLNVVLMALIATMLSIIANKYSLTTLLSLFPTLFFLMPLCCNPSILQSFNMGLVGAIALFVSMYYLFENYANKQVEQMAYTVTFVLCLTTILWDKIIFFIPLFLLGMGQLNLLTVKSAAASVLAVLTIAFILWASSYLEWGYFNFETTWEDIKSVFLLEDYNSIGLISIYEILYLVPILIVIITYNLTNLYADTKEKITIKRYIQFINTILVATIVLIILNPLNINSYMPIFYASSSLLAAHYFNSIKSKAKLRFLYSIILAYITSFVLWIL
;
A
#
# COMPACT_ATOMS: atom_id res chain seq x y z
N MET A 1 -22.60 4.74 0.18
CA MET A 1 -21.91 5.85 0.87
C MET A 1 -20.60 6.23 0.15
N ALA A 2 -19.62 5.34 -0.03
CA ALA A 2 -18.37 5.66 -0.73
C ALA A 2 -18.57 6.25 -2.13
N VAL A 3 -19.43 5.65 -2.96
CA VAL A 3 -19.74 6.15 -4.31
C VAL A 3 -20.39 7.55 -4.27
N ALA A 4 -21.27 7.80 -3.31
CA ALA A 4 -21.88 9.12 -3.16
C ALA A 4 -20.85 10.19 -2.76
N LEU A 5 -19.90 9.87 -1.88
CA LEU A 5 -18.80 10.73 -1.48
C LEU A 5 -17.86 11.04 -2.65
N VAL A 6 -17.56 10.03 -3.49
CA VAL A 6 -16.75 10.19 -4.70
C VAL A 6 -17.43 11.09 -5.71
N VAL A 7 -18.74 10.94 -5.92
CA VAL A 7 -19.52 11.80 -6.84
C VAL A 7 -19.55 13.24 -6.33
N ILE A 8 -19.75 13.44 -5.03
CA ILE A 8 -19.73 14.78 -4.43
C ILE A 8 -18.33 15.39 -4.57
N ALA A 9 -17.28 14.61 -4.27
CA ALA A 9 -15.89 15.05 -4.37
C ALA A 9 -15.50 15.42 -5.81
N SER A 10 -15.92 14.66 -6.82
CA SER A 10 -15.61 14.94 -8.23
C SER A 10 -16.23 16.24 -8.75
N ILE A 11 -17.27 16.76 -8.10
CA ILE A 11 -17.94 18.03 -8.50
C ILE A 11 -17.15 19.25 -8.00
N TYR A 12 -16.41 19.11 -6.88
CA TYR A 12 -15.82 20.27 -6.17
C TYR A 12 -14.30 20.44 -6.36
N THR A 13 -13.59 19.51 -7.02
CA THR A 13 -12.13 19.59 -7.13
C THR A 13 -11.60 19.40 -8.54
N THR A 14 -10.54 20.14 -8.84
CA THR A 14 -9.71 19.91 -10.04
C THR A 14 -8.80 18.70 -9.77
N PRO A 15 -8.84 17.67 -10.61
CA PRO A 15 -7.99 16.50 -10.44
C PRO A 15 -6.51 16.89 -10.58
N ARG A 16 -5.70 16.45 -9.62
CA ARG A 16 -4.25 16.56 -9.69
C ARG A 16 -3.73 15.41 -10.54
N LEU A 17 -3.17 15.72 -11.69
CA LEU A 17 -2.53 14.73 -12.55
C LEU A 17 -1.21 14.34 -11.91
N GLU A 18 -1.10 13.12 -11.41
CA GLU A 18 0.17 12.52 -11.04
C GLU A 18 0.87 12.04 -12.31
N ASN A 19 2.17 12.27 -12.41
CA ASN A 19 2.96 11.75 -13.51
C ASN A 19 2.96 10.23 -13.47
N PHE A 20 2.54 9.62 -14.57
CA PHE A 20 2.54 8.19 -14.72
C PHE A 20 3.99 7.74 -14.95
N SER A 21 4.56 7.04 -13.96
CA SER A 21 5.89 6.48 -14.05
C SER A 21 5.78 4.95 -14.04
N GLY A 22 6.18 4.33 -15.12
CA GLY A 22 6.27 2.89 -15.28
C GLY A 22 7.25 2.54 -16.38
N PHE A 23 7.79 1.31 -16.36
CA PHE A 23 8.74 0.83 -17.38
C PHE A 23 8.13 0.78 -18.79
N VAL A 24 6.81 0.66 -18.88
CA VAL A 24 6.08 0.75 -20.14
C VAL A 24 5.22 2.01 -20.08
N PRO A 25 5.49 3.01 -20.92
CA PRO A 25 4.61 4.15 -21.05
C PRO A 25 3.30 3.68 -21.68
N LEU A 26 2.32 3.37 -20.84
CA LEU A 26 0.98 3.16 -21.33
C LEU A 26 0.51 4.49 -21.92
N GLN A 27 0.36 4.58 -23.22
CA GLN A 27 -0.18 5.74 -23.94
C GLN A 27 -1.68 5.91 -23.66
N ILE A 28 -2.01 6.01 -22.37
CA ILE A 28 -3.38 6.27 -21.96
C ILE A 28 -3.59 7.77 -22.09
N SER A 29 -4.61 8.18 -22.84
CA SER A 29 -4.93 9.60 -23.00
C SER A 29 -5.18 10.24 -21.64
N GLN A 30 -4.65 11.47 -21.42
CA GLN A 30 -4.86 12.20 -20.17
C GLN A 30 -6.35 12.30 -19.80
N GLY A 31 -7.23 12.40 -20.79
CA GLY A 31 -8.68 12.42 -20.57
C GLY A 31 -9.25 11.15 -19.96
N TRP A 32 -8.61 9.98 -20.15
CA TRP A 32 -9.06 8.74 -19.53
C TRP A 32 -8.75 8.69 -18.03
N TYR A 33 -7.62 9.25 -17.60
CA TYR A 33 -7.24 9.29 -16.18
C TYR A 33 -8.26 10.02 -15.29
N ILE A 34 -8.97 10.98 -15.86
CA ILE A 34 -9.96 11.83 -15.17
C ILE A 34 -11.39 11.36 -15.48
N SER A 35 -11.52 10.32 -16.31
CA SER A 35 -12.81 9.84 -16.75
C SER A 35 -13.58 9.11 -15.64
N THR A 36 -14.89 9.05 -15.77
CA THR A 36 -15.76 8.26 -14.88
C THR A 36 -15.33 6.79 -14.82
N SER A 37 -14.77 6.26 -15.91
CA SER A 37 -14.26 4.88 -15.96
C SER A 37 -13.05 4.68 -15.04
N ALA A 38 -12.15 5.64 -14.92
CA ALA A 38 -11.01 5.59 -14.00
C ALA A 38 -11.48 5.58 -12.53
N VAL A 39 -12.46 6.41 -12.20
CA VAL A 39 -13.07 6.44 -10.86
C VAL A 39 -13.73 5.10 -10.53
N VAL A 40 -14.50 4.53 -11.46
CA VAL A 40 -15.13 3.20 -11.27
C VAL A 40 -14.06 2.12 -11.06
N LEU A 41 -12.97 2.17 -11.83
CA LEU A 41 -11.87 1.23 -11.67
C LEU A 41 -11.20 1.36 -10.30
N ASN A 42 -10.95 2.58 -9.81
CA ASN A 42 -10.43 2.81 -8.46
C ASN A 42 -11.33 2.19 -7.39
N VAL A 43 -12.65 2.38 -7.51
CA VAL A 43 -13.62 1.80 -6.54
C VAL A 43 -13.57 0.27 -6.57
N VAL A 44 -13.46 -0.35 -7.75
CA VAL A 44 -13.31 -1.81 -7.88
C VAL A 44 -12.01 -2.29 -7.24
N LEU A 45 -10.89 -1.62 -7.52
CA LEU A 45 -9.59 -1.97 -6.92
C LEU A 45 -9.62 -1.81 -5.39
N MET A 46 -10.23 -0.75 -4.87
CA MET A 46 -10.41 -0.56 -3.42
C MET A 46 -11.25 -1.68 -2.79
N ALA A 47 -12.33 -2.10 -3.45
CA ALA A 47 -13.15 -3.22 -2.99
C ALA A 47 -12.35 -4.53 -2.96
N LEU A 48 -11.51 -4.79 -3.97
CA LEU A 48 -10.61 -5.94 -3.99
C LEU A 48 -9.60 -5.90 -2.85
N ILE A 49 -8.95 -4.78 -2.60
CA ILE A 49 -8.01 -4.64 -1.47
C ILE A 49 -8.75 -4.87 -0.15
N ALA A 50 -9.91 -4.26 0.04
CA ALA A 50 -10.72 -4.38 1.25
C ALA A 50 -11.10 -5.86 1.54
N THR A 51 -11.49 -6.62 0.52
CA THR A 51 -11.77 -8.06 0.65
C THR A 51 -10.51 -8.86 0.98
N MET A 52 -9.37 -8.57 0.33
CA MET A 52 -8.09 -9.21 0.63
C MET A 52 -7.64 -8.95 2.07
N LEU A 53 -7.75 -7.71 2.56
CA LEU A 53 -7.42 -7.37 3.94
C LEU A 53 -8.26 -8.14 4.94
N SER A 54 -9.57 -8.30 4.70
CA SER A 54 -10.45 -9.14 5.50
C SER A 54 -10.01 -10.61 5.50
N ILE A 55 -9.68 -11.16 4.32
CA ILE A 55 -9.22 -12.55 4.19
C ILE A 55 -7.92 -12.75 4.98
N ILE A 56 -6.93 -11.86 4.81
CA ILE A 56 -5.65 -11.92 5.50
C ILE A 56 -5.86 -11.83 7.03
N ALA A 57 -6.63 -10.86 7.50
CA ALA A 57 -6.86 -10.66 8.93
C ALA A 57 -7.54 -11.87 9.58
N ASN A 58 -8.52 -12.48 8.91
CA ASN A 58 -9.26 -13.61 9.43
C ASN A 58 -8.44 -14.92 9.34
N LYS A 59 -7.83 -15.21 8.17
CA LYS A 59 -7.09 -16.45 7.93
C LYS A 59 -5.86 -16.58 8.84
N TYR A 60 -5.13 -15.49 9.03
CA TYR A 60 -3.90 -15.48 9.86
C TYR A 60 -4.16 -15.08 11.32
N SER A 61 -5.44 -15.06 11.72
CA SER A 61 -5.85 -14.78 13.11
C SER A 61 -5.30 -13.46 13.66
N LEU A 62 -5.14 -12.47 12.79
CA LEU A 62 -4.79 -11.11 13.21
C LEU A 62 -5.96 -10.46 13.97
N THR A 63 -7.19 -10.94 13.71
CA THR A 63 -8.40 -10.55 14.43
C THR A 63 -9.13 -11.80 14.93
N THR A 64 -9.83 -11.73 16.08
CA THR A 64 -10.43 -12.91 16.74
C THR A 64 -11.77 -13.36 16.17
N LEU A 65 -12.44 -12.54 15.37
CA LEU A 65 -13.74 -12.81 14.76
C LEU A 65 -13.74 -12.27 13.34
N LEU A 66 -14.73 -12.70 12.53
CA LEU A 66 -15.04 -12.10 11.22
C LEU A 66 -15.17 -10.58 11.36
N SER A 67 -14.02 -9.93 11.46
CA SER A 67 -13.90 -8.52 11.79
C SER A 67 -13.91 -7.71 10.50
N LEU A 68 -14.84 -6.78 10.40
CA LEU A 68 -14.87 -5.77 9.34
C LEU A 68 -13.93 -4.57 9.64
N PHE A 69 -13.23 -4.60 10.78
CA PHE A 69 -12.33 -3.51 11.15
C PHE A 69 -11.23 -3.22 10.11
N PRO A 70 -10.53 -4.22 9.52
CA PRO A 70 -9.53 -3.93 8.49
C PRO A 70 -10.12 -3.18 7.30
N THR A 71 -11.30 -3.63 6.83
CA THR A 71 -12.02 -2.99 5.73
C THR A 71 -12.45 -1.57 6.08
N LEU A 72 -12.96 -1.35 7.30
CA LEU A 72 -13.41 -0.04 7.76
C LEU A 72 -12.22 0.94 7.85
N PHE A 73 -11.12 0.57 8.51
CA PHE A 73 -9.94 1.42 8.66
C PHE A 73 -9.20 1.67 7.34
N PHE A 74 -9.39 0.83 6.33
CA PHE A 74 -8.88 1.04 4.99
C PHE A 74 -9.77 1.98 4.18
N LEU A 75 -11.07 1.70 4.11
CA LEU A 75 -12.00 2.46 3.27
C LEU A 75 -12.28 3.85 3.81
N MET A 76 -12.33 4.02 5.13
CA MET A 76 -12.68 5.29 5.76
C MET A 76 -11.72 6.43 5.36
N PRO A 77 -10.38 6.34 5.54
CA PRO A 77 -9.48 7.40 5.13
C PRO A 77 -9.46 7.62 3.61
N LEU A 78 -9.58 6.56 2.81
CA LEU A 78 -9.62 6.67 1.35
C LEU A 78 -10.88 7.39 0.87
N CYS A 79 -12.05 7.08 1.47
CA CYS A 79 -13.30 7.76 1.12
C CYS A 79 -13.33 9.23 1.56
N CYS A 80 -12.57 9.58 2.60
CA CYS A 80 -12.46 10.96 3.07
C CYS A 80 -11.42 11.77 2.28
N ASN A 81 -10.54 11.13 1.51
CA ASN A 81 -9.53 11.80 0.69
C ASN A 81 -9.90 11.69 -0.80
N PRO A 82 -10.59 12.70 -1.36
CA PRO A 82 -11.06 12.65 -2.73
C PRO A 82 -9.95 12.72 -3.77
N SER A 83 -8.79 13.30 -3.46
CA SER A 83 -7.67 13.41 -4.40
C SER A 83 -7.18 12.04 -4.90
N ILE A 84 -7.30 11.00 -4.06
CA ILE A 84 -6.92 9.62 -4.44
C ILE A 84 -7.92 8.99 -5.41
N LEU A 85 -9.18 9.45 -5.41
CA LEU A 85 -10.27 8.80 -6.14
C LEU A 85 -10.56 9.48 -7.49
N GLN A 86 -10.22 10.75 -7.64
CA GLN A 86 -10.56 11.56 -8.83
C GLN A 86 -9.77 11.18 -10.07
N SER A 87 -8.55 10.71 -9.92
CA SER A 87 -7.70 10.21 -11.00
C SER A 87 -7.39 8.74 -10.79
N PHE A 88 -7.06 8.02 -11.87
CA PHE A 88 -6.61 6.64 -11.75
C PHE A 88 -5.34 6.56 -10.91
N ASN A 89 -5.40 5.76 -9.83
CA ASN A 89 -4.32 5.68 -8.86
C ASN A 89 -3.57 4.35 -8.99
N MET A 90 -2.32 4.40 -9.50
CA MET A 90 -1.45 3.23 -9.62
C MET A 90 -1.05 2.63 -8.27
N GLY A 91 -1.06 3.40 -7.21
CA GLY A 91 -0.83 2.89 -5.86
C GLY A 91 -1.83 1.83 -5.42
N LEU A 92 -3.06 1.84 -5.95
CA LEU A 92 -4.04 0.77 -5.72
C LEU A 92 -3.60 -0.54 -6.37
N VAL A 93 -3.05 -0.49 -7.58
CA VAL A 93 -2.49 -1.67 -8.27
C VAL A 93 -1.29 -2.20 -7.49
N GLY A 94 -0.39 -1.31 -7.06
CA GLY A 94 0.75 -1.65 -6.20
C GLY A 94 0.31 -2.27 -4.87
N ALA A 95 -0.72 -1.73 -4.23
CA ALA A 95 -1.28 -2.29 -3.00
C ALA A 95 -1.80 -3.72 -3.21
N ILE A 96 -2.54 -3.98 -4.30
CA ILE A 96 -3.01 -5.34 -4.61
C ILE A 96 -1.81 -6.29 -4.73
N ALA A 97 -0.80 -5.93 -5.53
CA ALA A 97 0.38 -6.77 -5.73
C ALA A 97 1.11 -7.06 -4.40
N LEU A 98 1.27 -6.04 -3.54
CA LEU A 98 1.88 -6.20 -2.22
C LEU A 98 1.08 -7.14 -1.32
N PHE A 99 -0.26 -6.98 -1.24
CA PHE A 99 -1.08 -7.81 -0.37
C PHE A 99 -1.28 -9.22 -0.91
N VAL A 100 -1.30 -9.42 -2.23
CA VAL A 100 -1.21 -10.76 -2.85
C VAL A 100 0.11 -11.41 -2.47
N SER A 101 1.22 -10.72 -2.63
CA SER A 101 2.56 -11.21 -2.27
C SER A 101 2.66 -11.53 -0.78
N MET A 102 2.10 -10.70 0.08
CA MET A 102 2.02 -10.93 1.53
C MET A 102 1.17 -12.16 1.86
N TYR A 103 0.03 -12.34 1.20
CA TYR A 103 -0.81 -13.52 1.36
C TYR A 103 -0.03 -14.81 1.02
N TYR A 104 0.66 -14.84 -0.13
CA TYR A 104 1.51 -15.96 -0.51
C TYR A 104 2.66 -16.21 0.48
N LEU A 105 3.27 -15.15 0.99
CA LEU A 105 4.33 -15.25 1.98
C LEU A 105 3.82 -15.88 3.29
N PHE A 106 2.67 -15.47 3.78
CA PHE A 106 2.07 -16.00 5.02
C PHE A 106 1.53 -17.42 4.85
N GLU A 107 0.96 -17.75 3.68
CA GLU A 107 0.46 -19.09 3.36
C GLU A 107 1.57 -20.13 3.42
N ASN A 108 2.74 -19.78 2.91
CA ASN A 108 3.87 -20.71 2.82
C ASN A 108 4.78 -20.69 4.06
N TYR A 109 4.46 -19.90 5.09
CA TYR A 109 5.21 -19.90 6.34
C TYR A 109 5.25 -21.29 7.01
N ALA A 110 4.18 -22.07 6.88
CA ALA A 110 4.09 -23.44 7.39
C ALA A 110 4.50 -24.51 6.35
N ASN A 111 4.62 -24.16 5.09
CA ASN A 111 4.90 -25.07 3.97
C ASN A 111 6.40 -25.06 3.63
N LYS A 112 6.92 -26.23 3.19
CA LYS A 112 8.33 -26.39 2.84
C LYS A 112 8.73 -25.88 1.44
N GLN A 113 7.79 -25.35 0.66
CA GLN A 113 8.06 -24.89 -0.72
C GLN A 113 8.50 -23.41 -0.77
N VAL A 114 9.54 -23.10 0.01
CA VAL A 114 10.03 -21.73 0.19
C VAL A 114 10.58 -21.13 -1.10
N GLU A 115 11.19 -21.95 -1.95
CA GLU A 115 11.81 -21.50 -3.21
C GLU A 115 10.75 -21.04 -4.22
N GLN A 116 9.70 -21.84 -4.42
CA GLN A 116 8.59 -21.49 -5.30
C GLN A 116 7.84 -20.25 -4.83
N MET A 117 7.62 -20.13 -3.52
CA MET A 117 7.03 -18.95 -2.92
C MET A 117 7.89 -17.72 -3.17
N ALA A 118 9.20 -17.77 -2.91
CA ALA A 118 10.13 -16.66 -3.12
C ALA A 118 10.12 -16.19 -4.57
N TYR A 119 10.16 -17.12 -5.54
CA TYR A 119 10.03 -16.82 -6.95
C TYR A 119 8.71 -16.11 -7.26
N THR A 120 7.56 -16.68 -6.83
CA THR A 120 6.22 -16.14 -7.14
C THR A 120 6.03 -14.75 -6.55
N VAL A 121 6.39 -14.54 -5.29
CA VAL A 121 6.29 -13.23 -4.62
C VAL A 121 7.11 -12.19 -5.37
N THR A 122 8.38 -12.48 -5.65
CA THR A 122 9.25 -11.54 -6.35
C THR A 122 8.79 -11.31 -7.79
N PHE A 123 8.31 -12.35 -8.47
CA PHE A 123 7.77 -12.24 -9.84
C PHE A 123 6.55 -11.32 -9.91
N VAL A 124 5.59 -11.45 -8.97
CA VAL A 124 4.40 -10.58 -8.91
C VAL A 124 4.80 -9.13 -8.68
N LEU A 125 5.75 -8.87 -7.77
CA LEU A 125 6.25 -7.52 -7.53
C LEU A 125 6.97 -6.95 -8.76
N CYS A 126 7.87 -7.73 -9.38
CA CYS A 126 8.58 -7.31 -10.60
C CYS A 126 7.62 -7.10 -11.78
N LEU A 127 6.57 -7.92 -11.93
CA LEU A 127 5.54 -7.71 -12.94
C LEU A 127 4.81 -6.37 -12.71
N THR A 128 4.55 -6.03 -11.47
CA THR A 128 3.89 -4.77 -11.12
C THR A 128 4.80 -3.57 -11.34
N THR A 129 6.14 -3.70 -11.28
CA THR A 129 7.06 -2.62 -11.61
C THR A 129 6.94 -2.16 -13.07
N ILE A 130 6.45 -3.02 -13.96
CA ILE A 130 6.17 -2.66 -15.36
C ILE A 130 5.10 -1.58 -15.45
N LEU A 131 4.11 -1.62 -14.55
CA LEU A 131 3.01 -0.67 -14.48
C LEU A 131 3.32 0.53 -13.58
N TRP A 132 4.01 0.27 -12.47
CA TRP A 132 4.35 1.28 -11.47
C TRP A 132 5.76 1.00 -10.91
N ASP A 133 6.73 1.78 -11.36
CA ASP A 133 8.17 1.62 -11.07
C ASP A 133 8.51 1.63 -9.57
N LYS A 134 7.79 2.43 -8.78
CA LYS A 134 8.06 2.63 -7.35
C LYS A 134 7.83 1.39 -6.49
N ILE A 135 7.15 0.37 -7.01
CA ILE A 135 7.00 -0.92 -6.32
C ILE A 135 8.35 -1.66 -6.18
N ILE A 136 9.36 -1.31 -6.97
CA ILE A 136 10.70 -1.90 -6.91
C ILE A 136 11.32 -1.80 -5.51
N PHE A 137 11.01 -0.71 -4.78
CA PHE A 137 11.51 -0.50 -3.41
C PHE A 137 10.95 -1.51 -2.40
N PHE A 138 9.84 -2.17 -2.72
CA PHE A 138 9.26 -3.19 -1.86
C PHE A 138 9.87 -4.57 -2.06
N ILE A 139 10.58 -4.84 -3.18
CA ILE A 139 11.24 -6.13 -3.42
C ILE A 139 12.26 -6.47 -2.31
N PRO A 140 13.23 -5.59 -1.96
CA PRO A 140 14.15 -5.86 -0.86
C PRO A 140 13.43 -5.97 0.50
N LEU A 141 12.30 -5.29 0.71
CA LEU A 141 11.52 -5.42 1.92
C LEU A 141 10.88 -6.79 2.07
N PHE A 142 10.45 -7.41 0.96
CA PHE A 142 9.97 -8.79 1.00
C PHE A 142 11.09 -9.79 1.29
N LEU A 143 12.32 -9.56 0.83
CA LEU A 143 13.48 -10.36 1.22
C LEU A 143 13.76 -10.22 2.73
N LEU A 144 13.68 -9.01 3.28
CA LEU A 144 13.76 -8.80 4.74
C LEU A 144 12.62 -9.51 5.47
N GLY A 145 11.40 -9.46 4.94
CA GLY A 145 10.24 -10.19 5.47
C GLY A 145 10.44 -11.70 5.49
N MET A 146 11.02 -12.27 4.44
CA MET A 146 11.42 -13.70 4.43
C MET A 146 12.44 -13.99 5.54
N GLY A 147 13.37 -13.06 5.81
CA GLY A 147 14.31 -13.16 6.93
C GLY A 147 13.59 -13.15 8.29
N GLN A 148 12.65 -12.21 8.50
CA GLN A 148 11.85 -12.13 9.74
C GLN A 148 11.01 -13.39 10.00
N LEU A 149 10.52 -14.01 8.93
CA LEU A 149 9.77 -15.27 8.98
C LEU A 149 10.65 -16.52 9.02
N ASN A 150 12.00 -16.39 9.03
CA ASN A 150 12.97 -17.48 8.92
C ASN A 150 12.77 -18.35 7.66
N LEU A 151 12.34 -17.73 6.56
CA LEU A 151 12.19 -18.37 5.25
C LEU A 151 13.34 -18.04 4.30
N LEU A 152 14.22 -17.11 4.68
CA LEU A 152 15.36 -16.70 3.85
C LEU A 152 16.43 -17.77 3.87
N THR A 153 16.59 -18.46 2.75
CA THR A 153 17.66 -19.44 2.48
C THR A 153 18.42 -19.02 1.23
N VAL A 154 19.61 -19.55 1.00
CA VAL A 154 20.37 -19.30 -0.23
C VAL A 154 19.53 -19.65 -1.47
N LYS A 155 18.76 -20.74 -1.40
CA LYS A 155 17.90 -21.18 -2.50
C LYS A 155 16.72 -20.24 -2.73
N SER A 156 16.07 -19.72 -1.66
CA SER A 156 14.98 -18.74 -1.81
C SER A 156 15.50 -17.40 -2.32
N ALA A 157 16.67 -16.96 -1.90
CA ALA A 157 17.30 -15.76 -2.45
C ALA A 157 17.64 -15.93 -3.94
N ALA A 158 18.23 -17.08 -4.32
CA ALA A 158 18.50 -17.39 -5.73
C ALA A 158 17.20 -17.44 -6.57
N ALA A 159 16.11 -17.99 -6.04
CA ALA A 159 14.81 -18.00 -6.69
C ALA A 159 14.24 -16.57 -6.90
N SER A 160 14.42 -15.67 -5.94
CA SER A 160 14.03 -14.26 -6.08
C SER A 160 14.87 -13.55 -7.15
N VAL A 161 16.19 -13.78 -7.20
CA VAL A 161 17.05 -13.23 -8.25
C VAL A 161 16.62 -13.76 -9.63
N LEU A 162 16.29 -15.05 -9.72
CA LEU A 162 15.80 -15.65 -10.97
C LEU A 162 14.49 -14.99 -11.43
N ALA A 163 13.57 -14.65 -10.53
CA ALA A 163 12.34 -13.95 -10.87
C ALA A 163 12.63 -12.55 -11.46
N VAL A 164 13.56 -11.79 -10.86
CA VAL A 164 14.00 -10.49 -11.39
C VAL A 164 14.60 -10.65 -12.78
N LEU A 165 15.49 -11.62 -12.97
CA LEU A 165 16.11 -11.91 -14.27
C LEU A 165 15.07 -12.32 -15.33
N THR A 166 14.04 -13.08 -14.94
CA THR A 166 12.95 -13.47 -15.83
C THR A 166 12.21 -12.25 -16.38
N ILE A 167 11.84 -11.32 -15.53
CA ILE A 167 11.17 -10.08 -15.95
C ILE A 167 12.10 -9.19 -16.77
N ALA A 168 13.37 -9.03 -16.33
CA ALA A 168 14.37 -8.27 -17.08
C ALA A 168 14.56 -8.86 -18.50
N PHE A 169 14.59 -10.18 -18.64
CA PHE A 169 14.67 -10.86 -19.92
C PHE A 169 13.43 -10.63 -20.78
N ILE A 170 12.22 -10.69 -20.20
CA ILE A 170 10.97 -10.41 -20.91
C ILE A 170 10.97 -8.96 -21.44
N LEU A 171 11.37 -8.00 -20.62
CA LEU A 171 11.46 -6.60 -21.02
C LEU A 171 12.51 -6.39 -22.12
N TRP A 172 13.69 -7.01 -21.97
CA TRP A 172 14.73 -6.97 -22.98
C TRP A 172 14.28 -7.60 -24.30
N ALA A 173 13.62 -8.78 -24.26
CA ALA A 173 13.09 -9.43 -25.44
C ALA A 173 11.98 -8.60 -26.12
N SER A 174 11.14 -7.93 -25.34
CA SER A 174 10.07 -7.07 -25.86
C SER A 174 10.61 -5.84 -26.61
N SER A 175 11.81 -5.35 -26.27
CA SER A 175 12.43 -4.22 -26.95
C SER A 175 12.81 -4.53 -28.42
N TYR A 176 12.99 -5.81 -28.77
CA TYR A 176 13.26 -6.26 -30.15
C TYR A 176 11.99 -6.41 -31.00
N LEU A 177 10.80 -6.41 -30.38
CA LEU A 177 9.54 -6.65 -31.10
C LEU A 177 8.92 -5.37 -31.70
N GLU A 178 9.70 -4.31 -31.92
CA GLU A 178 9.27 -3.02 -32.49
C GLU A 178 8.08 -2.36 -31.71
N TRP A 179 7.61 -2.97 -30.65
CA TRP A 179 6.56 -2.44 -29.78
C TRP A 179 7.07 -1.31 -28.88
N GLY A 180 8.30 -0.87 -29.10
CA GLY A 180 8.93 0.43 -28.79
C GLY A 180 8.68 1.12 -27.45
N TYR A 181 8.06 0.43 -26.48
CA TYR A 181 7.50 1.05 -25.28
C TYR A 181 8.42 1.03 -24.05
N PHE A 182 9.60 0.43 -24.16
CA PHE A 182 10.52 0.37 -23.02
C PHE A 182 11.59 1.43 -23.14
N ASN A 183 11.55 2.42 -22.26
CA ASN A 183 12.62 3.40 -22.13
C ASN A 183 13.31 3.24 -20.76
N PHE A 184 14.47 2.54 -20.79
CA PHE A 184 15.24 2.27 -19.59
C PHE A 184 15.83 3.55 -18.97
N GLU A 185 16.21 4.54 -19.79
CA GLU A 185 16.85 5.76 -19.32
C GLU A 185 15.90 6.62 -18.48
N THR A 186 14.68 6.87 -18.97
CA THR A 186 13.67 7.65 -18.23
C THR A 186 13.28 6.99 -16.93
N THR A 187 13.08 5.68 -16.95
CA THR A 187 12.73 4.93 -15.73
C THR A 187 13.88 4.91 -14.72
N TRP A 188 15.12 4.84 -15.18
CA TRP A 188 16.27 4.90 -14.29
C TRP A 188 16.44 6.29 -13.67
N GLU A 189 16.15 7.34 -14.40
CA GLU A 189 16.11 8.72 -13.87
C GLU A 189 15.00 8.90 -12.84
N ASP A 190 13.81 8.36 -13.09
CA ASP A 190 12.70 8.39 -12.14
C ASP A 190 13.02 7.63 -10.83
N ILE A 191 13.69 6.48 -10.91
CA ILE A 191 14.17 5.76 -9.73
C ILE A 191 15.24 6.57 -8.98
N LYS A 192 16.18 7.18 -9.69
CA LYS A 192 17.20 8.03 -9.09
C LYS A 192 16.61 9.26 -8.40
N SER A 193 15.61 9.90 -9.00
CA SER A 193 14.96 11.09 -8.44
C SER A 193 14.38 10.85 -7.06
N VAL A 194 13.88 9.63 -6.78
CA VAL A 194 13.39 9.24 -5.45
C VAL A 194 14.49 9.30 -4.38
N PHE A 195 15.75 8.99 -4.76
CA PHE A 195 16.87 8.99 -3.81
C PHE A 195 17.64 10.31 -3.74
N LEU A 196 17.60 11.13 -4.79
CA LEU A 196 18.42 12.33 -4.89
C LEU A 196 17.89 13.51 -4.07
N LEU A 197 16.67 13.40 -3.49
CA LEU A 197 16.06 14.45 -2.66
C LEU A 197 16.12 15.85 -3.34
N GLU A 198 16.15 15.89 -4.66
CA GLU A 198 16.34 17.12 -5.43
C GLU A 198 15.23 18.16 -5.19
N ASP A 199 14.10 17.72 -4.65
CA ASP A 199 12.92 18.56 -4.43
C ASP A 199 12.52 18.70 -2.95
N TYR A 200 13.46 18.99 -2.03
CA TYR A 200 13.09 19.32 -0.64
C TYR A 200 12.13 20.53 -0.57
N ASN A 201 12.16 21.41 -1.54
CA ASN A 201 11.18 22.49 -1.69
C ASN A 201 9.77 21.98 -1.99
N SER A 202 9.60 20.73 -2.42
CA SER A 202 8.31 20.13 -2.75
C SER A 202 7.47 19.77 -1.50
N ILE A 203 8.06 19.73 -0.30
CA ILE A 203 7.33 19.54 0.96
C ILE A 203 6.32 20.67 1.16
N GLY A 204 6.63 21.89 0.73
CA GLY A 204 5.70 23.02 0.74
C GLY A 204 4.52 22.89 -0.23
N LEU A 205 4.56 21.94 -1.16
CA LEU A 205 3.48 21.68 -2.12
C LEU A 205 2.46 20.66 -1.61
N ILE A 206 2.77 19.97 -0.50
CA ILE A 206 1.82 19.05 0.13
C ILE A 206 0.68 19.89 0.71
N SER A 207 -0.54 19.57 0.31
CA SER A 207 -1.72 20.23 0.88
C SER A 207 -1.81 19.89 2.38
N ILE A 208 -2.13 20.91 3.18
CA ILE A 208 -2.38 20.71 4.61
C ILE A 208 -3.47 19.66 4.86
N TYR A 209 -4.41 19.51 3.95
CA TYR A 209 -5.46 18.50 3.98
C TYR A 209 -4.91 17.07 3.82
N GLU A 210 -3.91 16.85 2.96
CA GLU A 210 -3.27 15.53 2.80
C GLU A 210 -2.59 15.08 4.10
N ILE A 211 -1.93 16.01 4.79
CA ILE A 211 -1.34 15.76 6.12
C ILE A 211 -2.44 15.45 7.14
N LEU A 212 -3.53 16.21 7.11
CA LEU A 212 -4.63 16.06 8.07
C LEU A 212 -5.31 14.69 7.98
N TYR A 213 -5.37 14.07 6.79
CA TYR A 213 -5.87 12.71 6.61
C TYR A 213 -4.92 11.62 7.14
N LEU A 214 -3.62 11.89 7.22
CA LEU A 214 -2.63 10.95 7.77
C LEU A 214 -2.63 10.92 9.31
N VAL A 215 -2.89 12.06 9.95
CA VAL A 215 -2.74 12.22 11.40
C VAL A 215 -3.55 11.22 12.23
N PRO A 216 -4.86 10.99 11.99
CA PRO A 216 -5.63 10.08 12.83
C PRO A 216 -5.10 8.64 12.83
N ILE A 217 -4.71 8.12 11.67
CA ILE A 217 -4.20 6.76 11.58
C ILE A 217 -2.77 6.65 12.14
N LEU A 218 -1.93 7.69 11.98
CA LEU A 218 -0.61 7.73 12.59
C LEU A 218 -0.70 7.68 14.12
N ILE A 219 -1.66 8.38 14.72
CA ILE A 219 -1.90 8.31 16.18
C ILE A 219 -2.25 6.88 16.60
N VAL A 220 -3.08 6.16 15.81
CA VAL A 220 -3.40 4.74 16.08
C VAL A 220 -2.15 3.88 16.04
N ILE A 221 -1.31 4.06 15.01
CA ILE A 221 -0.09 3.26 14.83
C ILE A 221 0.90 3.52 15.97
N ILE A 222 1.10 4.79 16.34
CA ILE A 222 1.98 5.15 17.45
C ILE A 222 1.47 4.54 18.76
N THR A 223 0.17 4.67 19.07
CA THR A 223 -0.42 4.08 20.27
C THR A 223 -0.33 2.56 20.27
N TYR A 224 -0.52 1.93 19.11
CA TYR A 224 -0.36 0.48 18.95
C TYR A 224 1.08 0.04 19.24
N ASN A 225 2.07 0.67 18.61
CA ASN A 225 3.48 0.32 18.80
C ASN A 225 3.93 0.54 20.26
N LEU A 226 3.52 1.65 20.88
CA LEU A 226 3.80 1.91 22.30
C LEU A 226 3.16 0.86 23.20
N THR A 227 1.89 0.50 22.97
CA THR A 227 1.24 -0.55 23.79
C THR A 227 1.89 -1.90 23.62
N ASN A 228 2.37 -2.25 22.43
CA ASN A 228 3.10 -3.51 22.19
C ASN A 228 4.47 -3.57 22.84
N LEU A 229 5.17 -2.44 22.95
CA LEU A 229 6.46 -2.37 23.67
C LEU A 229 6.30 -2.63 25.18
N TYR A 230 5.18 -2.19 25.78
CA TYR A 230 4.93 -2.31 27.22
C TYR A 230 4.08 -3.53 27.61
N ALA A 231 3.39 -4.13 26.67
CA ALA A 231 2.54 -5.29 26.93
C ALA A 231 3.34 -6.60 26.74
N ASP A 232 3.42 -7.38 27.81
CA ASP A 232 3.88 -8.77 27.75
C ASP A 232 2.78 -9.62 27.07
N THR A 233 2.65 -9.46 25.75
CA THR A 233 1.57 -10.10 24.98
C THR A 233 1.82 -11.60 24.89
N LYS A 234 0.90 -12.40 25.46
CA LYS A 234 0.87 -13.88 25.34
C LYS A 234 0.46 -14.36 23.95
N GLU A 235 0.76 -13.57 22.90
CA GLU A 235 0.41 -13.90 21.53
C GLU A 235 1.33 -14.96 20.95
N LYS A 236 0.78 -15.75 20.02
CA LYS A 236 1.57 -16.76 19.28
C LYS A 236 2.72 -16.08 18.54
N ILE A 237 3.89 -16.69 18.55
CA ILE A 237 5.11 -16.20 17.90
C ILE A 237 4.86 -15.91 16.40
N THR A 238 4.08 -16.75 15.74
CA THR A 238 3.68 -16.57 14.34
C THR A 238 2.94 -15.24 14.08
N ILE A 239 1.97 -14.91 14.93
CA ILE A 239 1.20 -13.66 14.80
C ILE A 239 2.13 -12.46 15.00
N LYS A 240 3.01 -12.51 16.00
CA LYS A 240 4.01 -11.45 16.24
C LYS A 240 4.88 -11.20 15.01
N ARG A 241 5.33 -12.25 14.33
CA ARG A 241 6.13 -12.14 13.09
C ARG A 241 5.33 -11.54 11.93
N TYR A 242 4.07 -11.93 11.74
CA TYR A 242 3.21 -11.33 10.71
C TYR A 242 3.02 -9.83 10.94
N ILE A 243 2.73 -9.45 12.18
CA ILE A 243 2.58 -8.05 12.58
C ILE A 243 3.89 -7.28 12.37
N GLN A 244 5.03 -7.86 12.73
CA GLN A 244 6.33 -7.23 12.53
C GLN A 244 6.58 -6.97 11.05
N PHE A 245 6.25 -7.90 10.16
CA PHE A 245 6.38 -7.71 8.72
C PHE A 245 5.45 -6.62 8.18
N ILE A 246 4.18 -6.60 8.62
CA ILE A 246 3.23 -5.54 8.24
C ILE A 246 3.76 -4.17 8.70
N ASN A 247 4.30 -4.09 9.92
CA ASN A 247 4.89 -2.86 10.44
C ASN A 247 6.13 -2.44 9.62
N THR A 248 6.95 -3.38 9.14
CA THR A 248 8.08 -3.11 8.25
C THR A 248 7.62 -2.48 6.93
N ILE A 249 6.56 -3.02 6.30
CA ILE A 249 5.96 -2.43 5.09
C ILE A 249 5.46 -1.00 5.36
N LEU A 250 4.79 -0.80 6.48
CA LEU A 250 4.25 0.50 6.87
C LEU A 250 5.37 1.53 7.08
N VAL A 251 6.41 1.20 7.84
CA VAL A 251 7.57 2.09 8.07
C VAL A 251 8.24 2.43 6.74
N ALA A 252 8.45 1.44 5.88
CA ALA A 252 9.03 1.67 4.56
C ALA A 252 8.16 2.60 3.71
N THR A 253 6.83 2.44 3.74
CA THR A 253 5.92 3.34 3.02
C THR A 253 6.00 4.77 3.55
N ILE A 254 6.12 4.97 4.88
CA ILE A 254 6.33 6.29 5.48
C ILE A 254 7.65 6.90 4.98
N VAL A 255 8.72 6.12 4.95
CA VAL A 255 10.02 6.58 4.45
C VAL A 255 9.91 7.00 2.97
N LEU A 256 9.22 6.21 2.14
CA LEU A 256 9.02 6.55 0.72
C LEU A 256 8.16 7.81 0.54
N ILE A 257 7.14 8.03 1.37
CA ILE A 257 6.35 9.27 1.38
C ILE A 257 7.23 10.48 1.71
N ILE A 258 8.13 10.35 2.68
CA ILE A 258 9.05 11.44 3.07
C ILE A 258 10.07 11.70 1.97
N LEU A 259 10.61 10.66 1.33
CA LEU A 259 11.58 10.78 0.27
C LEU A 259 10.98 11.34 -1.03
N ASN A 260 9.71 11.06 -1.31
CA ASN A 260 9.04 11.49 -2.52
C ASN A 260 7.63 12.05 -2.22
N PRO A 261 7.55 13.24 -1.64
CA PRO A 261 6.29 13.85 -1.23
C PRO A 261 5.36 14.20 -2.39
N LEU A 262 5.87 14.43 -3.60
CA LEU A 262 5.05 14.73 -4.78
C LEU A 262 4.12 13.58 -5.17
N ASN A 263 4.52 12.34 -4.88
CA ASN A 263 3.75 11.13 -5.19
C ASN A 263 3.04 10.54 -3.96
N ILE A 264 2.74 11.36 -2.97
CA ILE A 264 2.10 10.94 -1.71
C ILE A 264 0.82 10.13 -1.97
N ASN A 265 -0.03 10.58 -2.91
CA ASN A 265 -1.31 9.94 -3.22
C ASN A 265 -1.15 8.51 -3.75
N SER A 266 -0.06 8.22 -4.46
CA SER A 266 0.23 6.87 -4.94
C SER A 266 0.70 5.92 -3.82
N TYR A 267 1.32 6.42 -2.76
CA TYR A 267 1.72 5.60 -1.60
C TYR A 267 0.61 5.43 -0.56
N MET A 268 -0.37 6.34 -0.53
CA MET A 268 -1.48 6.32 0.44
C MET A 268 -2.26 4.99 0.48
N PRO A 269 -2.61 4.34 -0.65
CA PRO A 269 -3.33 3.06 -0.60
C PRO A 269 -2.55 1.98 0.15
N ILE A 270 -1.22 1.89 -0.04
CA ILE A 270 -0.36 0.91 0.65
C ILE A 270 -0.27 1.26 2.14
N PHE A 271 -0.11 2.55 2.45
CA PHE A 271 -0.06 3.04 3.82
C PHE A 271 -1.36 2.74 4.57
N TYR A 272 -2.52 3.07 4.01
CA TYR A 272 -3.81 2.81 4.64
C TYR A 272 -4.13 1.32 4.74
N ALA A 273 -3.73 0.50 3.77
CA ALA A 273 -3.95 -0.93 3.82
C ALA A 273 -3.10 -1.61 4.90
N SER A 274 -1.80 -1.28 5.00
CA SER A 274 -0.94 -1.83 6.06
C SER A 274 -1.33 -1.32 7.45
N SER A 275 -1.63 -0.03 7.57
CA SER A 275 -2.08 0.56 8.84
C SER A 275 -3.43 0.02 9.30
N SER A 276 -4.33 -0.30 8.37
CA SER A 276 -5.65 -0.88 8.70
C SER A 276 -5.56 -2.25 9.36
N LEU A 277 -4.61 -3.09 8.95
CA LEU A 277 -4.36 -4.39 9.59
C LEU A 277 -3.85 -4.21 11.04
N LEU A 278 -2.93 -3.27 11.26
CA LEU A 278 -2.43 -2.96 12.60
C LEU A 278 -3.51 -2.34 13.49
N ALA A 279 -4.30 -1.41 12.94
CA ALA A 279 -5.42 -0.81 13.65
C ALA A 279 -6.49 -1.87 14.01
N ALA A 280 -6.83 -2.75 13.07
CA ALA A 280 -7.77 -3.83 13.32
C ALA A 280 -7.29 -4.78 14.42
N HIS A 281 -6.00 -5.12 14.43
CA HIS A 281 -5.39 -5.90 15.49
C HIS A 281 -5.46 -5.19 16.85
N TYR A 282 -5.15 -3.88 16.90
CA TYR A 282 -5.24 -3.05 18.10
C TYR A 282 -6.65 -3.01 18.69
N PHE A 283 -7.65 -2.81 17.84
CA PHE A 283 -9.04 -2.72 18.25
C PHE A 283 -9.74 -4.08 18.38
N ASN A 284 -9.10 -5.18 18.01
CA ASN A 284 -9.68 -6.52 18.10
C ASN A 284 -10.12 -6.89 19.53
N SER A 285 -9.44 -6.39 20.56
CA SER A 285 -9.76 -6.62 21.97
C SER A 285 -10.29 -5.34 22.64
N ILE A 286 -11.45 -4.82 22.18
CA ILE A 286 -12.09 -3.69 22.86
C ILE A 286 -12.74 -4.19 24.16
N LYS A 287 -11.92 -4.31 25.21
CA LYS A 287 -12.40 -4.61 26.58
C LYS A 287 -12.55 -3.35 27.45
N SER A 288 -11.93 -2.23 27.06
CA SER A 288 -11.95 -1.01 27.86
C SER A 288 -12.79 0.10 27.21
N LYS A 289 -13.51 0.85 28.04
CA LYS A 289 -14.26 2.03 27.60
C LYS A 289 -13.34 3.10 26.98
N ALA A 290 -12.05 3.12 27.36
CA ALA A 290 -11.06 4.02 26.79
C ALA A 290 -10.77 3.72 25.32
N LYS A 291 -10.56 2.45 24.97
CA LYS A 291 -10.36 2.02 23.56
C LYS A 291 -11.57 2.35 22.70
N LEU A 292 -12.77 2.18 23.23
CA LEU A 292 -14.00 2.51 22.52
C LEU A 292 -14.13 4.03 22.26
N ARG A 293 -13.85 4.88 23.28
CA ARG A 293 -13.84 6.35 23.09
C ARG A 293 -12.77 6.76 22.07
N PHE A 294 -11.60 6.12 22.10
CA PHE A 294 -10.53 6.39 21.15
C PHE A 294 -10.95 6.02 19.71
N LEU A 295 -11.64 4.89 19.51
CA LEU A 295 -12.23 4.53 18.21
C LEU A 295 -13.20 5.62 17.70
N TYR A 296 -14.11 6.08 18.55
CA TYR A 296 -15.06 7.14 18.17
C TYR A 296 -14.36 8.46 17.85
N SER A 297 -13.29 8.82 18.58
CA SER A 297 -12.53 10.04 18.29
C SER A 297 -11.84 10.00 16.92
N ILE A 298 -11.36 8.84 16.49
CA ILE A 298 -10.76 8.65 15.16
C ILE A 298 -11.82 8.80 14.07
N ILE A 299 -12.98 8.16 14.25
CA ILE A 299 -14.10 8.27 13.31
C ILE A 299 -14.54 9.74 13.17
N LEU A 300 -14.68 10.43 14.31
CA LEU A 300 -15.03 11.85 14.32
C LEU A 300 -13.97 12.70 13.61
N ALA A 301 -12.68 12.43 13.84
CA ALA A 301 -11.58 13.15 13.19
C ALA A 301 -11.63 13.02 11.66
N TYR A 302 -11.93 11.83 11.11
CA TYR A 302 -12.08 11.67 9.68
C TYR A 302 -13.32 12.39 9.12
N ILE A 303 -14.44 12.35 9.83
CA ILE A 303 -15.65 13.07 9.44
C ILE A 303 -15.39 14.59 9.43
N THR A 304 -14.74 15.12 10.47
CA THR A 304 -14.40 16.55 10.54
C THR A 304 -13.41 16.96 9.46
N SER A 305 -12.39 16.14 9.18
CA SER A 305 -11.44 16.40 8.09
C SER A 305 -12.12 16.46 6.72
N PHE A 306 -13.08 15.57 6.48
CA PHE A 306 -13.87 15.55 5.25
C PHE A 306 -14.78 16.79 5.13
N VAL A 307 -15.44 17.19 6.23
CA VAL A 307 -16.28 18.39 6.25
C VAL A 307 -15.44 19.66 6.01
N LEU A 308 -14.28 19.79 6.64
CA LEU A 308 -13.36 20.91 6.45
C LEU A 308 -12.83 21.01 5.01
N TRP A 309 -12.75 19.89 4.31
CA TRP A 309 -12.31 19.88 2.91
C TRP A 309 -13.42 20.34 1.95
N ILE A 310 -14.70 20.10 2.29
CA ILE A 310 -15.85 20.55 1.47
C ILE A 310 -16.16 22.02 1.64
N LEU A 311 -15.88 22.59 2.84
CA LEU A 311 -16.10 24.00 3.16
C LEU A 311 -15.00 24.89 2.56
#